data_f33e34612c51f04759e17db4531f9938
#
_entry.id   f33e34612c51f04759e17db4531f9938
#
_cell.length_a   1.000
_cell.length_b   1.000
_cell.length_c   1.000
_cell.angle_alpha   90.00
_cell.angle_beta   90.00
_cell.angle_gamma   90.00
#
_symmetry.space_group_name_H-M   'P 1'
#
loop_
_entity.id
_entity.type
_entity.pdbx_description
1 polymer ?
#
loop_
_entity_poly.entity_id
_entity_poly.type
_entity_poly.pdbx_seq_one_letter_code
_entity_poly.pdbx_strand_id
1 'polypeptide(L)'
;VSEINPTSASRAKALPLAICVPVRNEAAVLPQLFAAVERLERTGIAPRLCLLLDSCDDASLALVRDHAANASMPVIVEEVAASDANAGRARHRAMMLGDRSLDGDGVLLTTDADSIPSRDWLQAMVAGLRQADVVAGKVVRTVTQSNPLLDRLEAYYDALHALRRSLDPVDWEGKPAHHYASGANLGLRVASYRSLGGFQPLANGEDGRLVDDAARAGLRVRRDATCVVHTSDRRLGRVAHGLAGTLRTLDRDGEAIDVADPRDAAWQYRGHGVARLAFAKADFASLAVAVELTIDHLVGVARDCPNAESFAMRVVPTPPGGMRRVSLGIAEVELAAIPAGRRAA
;
A
#
# COMPACT_ATOMS: atom_id res chain seq x y z
N VAL A 1 0.22 -0.52 -60.91
CA VAL A 1 0.70 0.33 -59.80
C VAL A 1 -0.24 0.07 -58.63
N SER A 2 0.19 -0.79 -57.70
CA SER A 2 -0.61 -1.13 -56.50
C SER A 2 -0.24 -0.14 -55.42
N GLU A 3 -1.20 0.68 -55.01
CA GLU A 3 -1.07 1.53 -53.81
C GLU A 3 -1.05 0.63 -52.56
N ILE A 4 0.09 0.59 -51.89
CA ILE A 4 0.24 0.03 -50.54
C ILE A 4 -0.25 1.09 -49.56
N ASN A 5 -1.47 0.90 -49.06
CA ASN A 5 -2.03 1.70 -48.00
C ASN A 5 -1.22 1.42 -46.70
N PRO A 6 -0.62 2.42 -46.05
CA PRO A 6 0.08 2.17 -44.77
C PRO A 6 -0.96 1.75 -43.73
N THR A 7 -0.80 0.52 -43.25
CA THR A 7 -1.53 -0.04 -42.11
C THR A 7 -1.63 0.98 -40.99
N SER A 8 -2.83 1.41 -40.64
CA SER A 8 -3.11 2.24 -39.49
C SER A 8 -2.60 1.51 -38.25
N ALA A 9 -1.47 1.96 -37.72
CA ALA A 9 -1.02 1.54 -36.42
C ALA A 9 -2.15 1.85 -35.43
N SER A 10 -2.81 0.83 -34.91
CA SER A 10 -3.81 0.95 -33.86
C SER A 10 -3.17 1.74 -32.73
N ARG A 11 -3.57 2.99 -32.54
CA ARG A 11 -3.19 3.77 -31.38
C ARG A 11 -3.64 2.99 -30.16
N ALA A 12 -2.71 2.36 -29.45
CA ALA A 12 -3.02 1.64 -28.22
C ALA A 12 -3.87 2.56 -27.33
N LYS A 13 -5.06 2.09 -26.95
CA LYS A 13 -5.98 2.86 -26.11
C LYS A 13 -5.27 3.19 -24.80
N ALA A 14 -5.21 4.47 -24.41
CA ALA A 14 -4.59 4.87 -23.17
C ALA A 14 -5.24 4.15 -21.97
N LEU A 15 -4.42 3.75 -20.99
CA LEU A 15 -4.87 3.00 -19.82
C LEU A 15 -5.78 3.88 -18.94
N PRO A 16 -7.06 3.48 -18.72
CA PRO A 16 -7.93 4.20 -17.80
C PRO A 16 -7.40 4.10 -16.36
N LEU A 17 -7.32 5.24 -15.68
CA LEU A 17 -6.79 5.31 -14.31
C LEU A 17 -7.52 6.38 -13.50
N ALA A 18 -7.91 6.06 -12.26
CA ALA A 18 -8.47 7.02 -11.32
C ALA A 18 -7.51 7.25 -10.16
N ILE A 19 -7.24 8.51 -9.87
CA ILE A 19 -6.54 9.00 -8.66
C ILE A 19 -7.63 9.34 -7.64
N CYS A 20 -7.75 8.57 -6.58
CA CYS A 20 -8.83 8.65 -5.59
C CYS A 20 -8.32 9.32 -4.32
N VAL A 21 -8.91 10.45 -3.96
CA VAL A 21 -8.47 11.26 -2.82
C VAL A 21 -9.65 11.55 -1.90
N PRO A 22 -9.63 11.04 -0.66
CA PRO A 22 -10.56 11.50 0.37
C PRO A 22 -10.10 12.87 0.89
N VAL A 23 -11.05 13.81 0.99
CA VAL A 23 -10.80 15.19 1.42
C VAL A 23 -11.71 15.51 2.61
N ARG A 24 -11.13 15.97 3.72
CA ARG A 24 -11.88 16.46 4.88
C ARG A 24 -11.19 17.68 5.46
N ASN A 25 -11.71 18.88 5.16
CA ASN A 25 -11.14 20.16 5.63
C ASN A 25 -9.64 20.31 5.30
N GLU A 26 -9.30 20.26 4.03
CA GLU A 26 -7.92 20.28 3.54
C GLU A 26 -7.59 21.53 2.69
N ALA A 27 -8.34 22.63 2.85
CA ALA A 27 -8.18 23.83 2.06
C ALA A 27 -6.74 24.36 2.02
N ALA A 28 -5.99 24.23 3.13
CA ALA A 28 -4.62 24.73 3.22
C ALA A 28 -3.61 23.95 2.34
N VAL A 29 -3.89 22.68 1.98
CA VAL A 29 -2.93 21.79 1.30
C VAL A 29 -3.38 21.38 -0.10
N LEU A 30 -4.67 21.44 -0.41
CA LEU A 30 -5.22 21.12 -1.73
C LEU A 30 -4.51 21.80 -2.90
N PRO A 31 -4.12 23.11 -2.83
CA PRO A 31 -3.41 23.75 -3.93
C PRO A 31 -2.08 23.06 -4.28
N GLN A 32 -1.39 22.49 -3.30
CA GLN A 32 -0.14 21.76 -3.52
C GLN A 32 -0.39 20.41 -4.21
N LEU A 33 -1.43 19.67 -3.79
CA LEU A 33 -1.86 18.44 -4.45
C LEU A 33 -2.24 18.73 -5.91
N PHE A 34 -3.06 19.74 -6.18
CA PHE A 34 -3.48 20.11 -7.54
C PHE A 34 -2.29 20.45 -8.42
N ALA A 35 -1.37 21.26 -7.92
CA ALA A 35 -0.15 21.59 -8.65
C ALA A 35 0.73 20.36 -8.93
N ALA A 36 0.75 19.38 -8.05
CA ALA A 36 1.49 18.11 -8.25
C ALA A 36 0.80 17.24 -9.31
N VAL A 37 -0.52 17.06 -9.21
CA VAL A 37 -1.31 16.24 -10.13
C VAL A 37 -1.26 16.79 -11.57
N GLU A 38 -1.26 18.10 -11.74
CA GLU A 38 -1.11 18.73 -13.08
C GLU A 38 0.26 18.46 -13.72
N ARG A 39 1.32 18.20 -12.95
CA ARG A 39 2.67 17.92 -13.43
C ARG A 39 2.95 16.43 -13.69
N LEU A 40 2.00 15.53 -13.40
CA LEU A 40 2.20 14.09 -13.58
C LEU A 40 2.49 13.72 -15.05
N GLU A 41 3.44 12.82 -15.25
CA GLU A 41 3.71 12.18 -16.54
C GLU A 41 2.57 11.23 -16.90
N ARG A 42 1.90 11.46 -18.05
CA ARG A 42 0.66 10.76 -18.42
C ARG A 42 0.78 9.92 -19.70
N THR A 43 1.99 9.72 -20.21
CA THR A 43 2.20 9.01 -21.49
C THR A 43 1.54 7.63 -21.48
N GLY A 44 0.60 7.39 -22.37
CA GLY A 44 -0.15 6.14 -22.47
C GLY A 44 -1.16 5.89 -21.34
N ILE A 45 -1.43 6.88 -20.48
CA ILE A 45 -2.38 6.81 -19.37
C ILE A 45 -3.45 7.89 -19.55
N ALA A 46 -4.72 7.55 -19.28
CA ALA A 46 -5.86 8.46 -19.25
C ALA A 46 -6.32 8.66 -17.79
N PRO A 47 -5.65 9.50 -17.00
CA PRO A 47 -5.97 9.67 -15.59
C PRO A 47 -7.23 10.54 -15.42
N ARG A 48 -7.96 10.29 -14.32
CA ARG A 48 -9.04 11.11 -13.78
C ARG A 48 -8.76 11.38 -12.30
N LEU A 49 -9.00 12.58 -11.84
CA LEU A 49 -8.89 12.93 -10.42
C LEU A 49 -10.26 12.80 -9.77
N CYS A 50 -10.40 11.90 -8.80
CA CYS A 50 -11.64 11.63 -8.09
C CYS A 50 -11.51 12.13 -6.65
N LEU A 51 -12.25 13.19 -6.31
CA LEU A 51 -12.19 13.87 -5.03
C LEU A 51 -13.49 13.61 -4.26
N LEU A 52 -13.38 12.92 -3.12
CA LEU A 52 -14.48 12.73 -2.19
C LEU A 52 -14.39 13.77 -1.07
N LEU A 53 -15.29 14.74 -1.06
CA LEU A 53 -15.39 15.70 0.04
C LEU A 53 -16.26 15.11 1.14
N ASP A 54 -15.63 14.70 2.25
CA ASP A 54 -16.30 14.08 3.39
C ASP A 54 -16.48 15.10 4.52
N SER A 55 -17.69 15.64 4.63
CA SER A 55 -18.06 16.57 5.71
C SER A 55 -17.14 17.80 5.79
N CYS A 56 -16.83 18.41 4.64
CA CYS A 56 -16.06 19.64 4.60
C CYS A 56 -16.90 20.85 5.00
N ASP A 57 -16.38 21.67 5.91
CA ASP A 57 -16.95 22.94 6.36
C ASP A 57 -16.01 24.14 6.16
N ASP A 58 -14.85 23.89 5.52
CA ASP A 58 -13.87 24.91 5.13
C ASP A 58 -13.97 25.27 3.63
N ALA A 59 -12.97 25.98 3.11
CA ALA A 59 -12.91 26.37 1.71
C ALA A 59 -12.56 25.22 0.72
N SER A 60 -12.43 23.96 1.19
CA SER A 60 -12.03 22.82 0.34
C SER A 60 -12.93 22.64 -0.88
N LEU A 61 -14.25 22.75 -0.73
CA LEU A 61 -15.21 22.63 -1.83
C LEU A 61 -15.02 23.71 -2.90
N ALA A 62 -14.83 24.96 -2.47
CA ALA A 62 -14.64 26.07 -3.40
C ALA A 62 -13.35 25.88 -4.21
N LEU A 63 -12.26 25.48 -3.56
CA LEU A 63 -10.98 25.19 -4.21
C LEU A 63 -11.06 24.02 -5.20
N VAL A 64 -11.79 22.97 -4.84
CA VAL A 64 -12.01 21.82 -5.74
C VAL A 64 -12.80 22.23 -6.98
N ARG A 65 -13.85 23.03 -6.84
CA ARG A 65 -14.66 23.51 -7.97
C ARG A 65 -13.86 24.43 -8.90
N ASP A 66 -13.05 25.32 -8.34
CA ASP A 66 -12.17 26.20 -9.11
C ASP A 66 -11.13 25.38 -9.88
N HIS A 67 -10.47 24.43 -9.22
CA HIS A 67 -9.53 23.53 -9.89
C HIS A 67 -10.20 22.72 -11.01
N ALA A 68 -11.38 22.14 -10.75
CA ALA A 68 -12.11 21.33 -11.74
C ALA A 68 -12.47 22.10 -13.01
N ALA A 69 -12.72 23.40 -12.91
CA ALA A 69 -13.00 24.26 -14.05
C ALA A 69 -11.77 24.51 -14.94
N ASN A 70 -10.55 24.37 -14.42
CA ASN A 70 -9.29 24.71 -15.09
C ASN A 70 -8.35 23.51 -15.28
N ALA A 71 -8.70 22.32 -14.78
CA ALA A 71 -7.84 21.13 -14.78
C ALA A 71 -7.55 20.61 -16.20
N SER A 72 -6.34 20.10 -16.40
CA SER A 72 -5.92 19.46 -17.67
C SER A 72 -6.33 18.00 -17.80
N MET A 73 -7.01 17.44 -16.78
CA MET A 73 -7.62 16.11 -16.78
C MET A 73 -9.05 16.15 -16.20
N PRO A 74 -9.90 15.17 -16.48
CA PRO A 74 -11.23 15.08 -15.87
C PRO A 74 -11.14 15.06 -14.34
N VAL A 75 -11.92 15.91 -13.67
CA VAL A 75 -12.09 15.94 -12.21
C VAL A 75 -13.51 15.52 -11.88
N ILE A 76 -13.63 14.48 -11.08
CA ILE A 76 -14.91 13.92 -10.61
C ILE A 76 -15.02 14.21 -9.12
N VAL A 77 -16.12 14.83 -8.71
CA VAL A 77 -16.34 15.29 -7.33
C VAL A 77 -17.59 14.66 -6.78
N GLU A 78 -17.51 14.15 -5.56
CA GLU A 78 -18.65 13.70 -4.77
C GLU A 78 -18.59 14.34 -3.39
N GLU A 79 -19.70 14.93 -2.96
CA GLU A 79 -19.84 15.53 -1.64
C GLU A 79 -20.68 14.59 -0.73
N VAL A 80 -20.21 14.35 0.46
CA VAL A 80 -20.92 13.56 1.49
C VAL A 80 -21.23 14.48 2.66
N ALA A 81 -22.52 14.56 3.00
CA ALA A 81 -22.97 15.28 4.17
C ALA A 81 -22.42 14.66 5.46
N ALA A 82 -22.53 15.40 6.57
CA ALA A 82 -21.95 15.07 7.88
C ALA A 82 -21.94 13.57 8.20
N SER A 83 -20.76 13.01 8.34
CA SER A 83 -20.52 11.63 8.74
C SER A 83 -19.51 11.57 9.88
N ASP A 84 -19.58 10.52 10.71
CA ASP A 84 -18.53 10.25 11.68
C ASP A 84 -17.19 10.07 10.97
N ALA A 85 -16.14 10.63 11.55
CA ALA A 85 -14.79 10.52 11.00
C ALA A 85 -14.33 9.05 10.97
N ASN A 86 -14.13 8.52 9.76
CA ASN A 86 -13.65 7.15 9.56
C ASN A 86 -12.81 7.09 8.28
N ALA A 87 -11.51 6.91 8.43
CA ALA A 87 -10.56 6.92 7.31
C ALA A 87 -10.85 5.83 6.28
N GLY A 88 -11.11 4.60 6.73
CA GLY A 88 -11.41 3.48 5.85
C GLY A 88 -12.69 3.69 5.04
N ARG A 89 -13.74 4.24 5.67
CA ARG A 89 -15.00 4.56 4.97
C ARG A 89 -14.81 5.66 3.92
N ALA A 90 -14.12 6.74 4.27
CA ALA A 90 -13.84 7.83 3.35
C ALA A 90 -13.00 7.36 2.17
N ARG A 91 -11.93 6.61 2.43
CA ARG A 91 -11.06 6.05 1.39
C ARG A 91 -11.81 5.06 0.50
N HIS A 92 -12.61 4.16 1.08
CA HIS A 92 -13.46 3.25 0.32
C HIS A 92 -14.40 3.99 -0.64
N ARG A 93 -15.09 5.03 -0.16
CA ARG A 93 -15.98 5.84 -1.00
C ARG A 93 -15.23 6.57 -2.12
N ALA A 94 -14.04 7.11 -1.83
CA ALA A 94 -13.20 7.73 -2.86
C ALA A 94 -12.78 6.72 -3.94
N MET A 95 -12.40 5.49 -3.54
CA MET A 95 -12.07 4.41 -4.49
C MET A 95 -13.29 3.98 -5.31
N MET A 96 -14.48 3.89 -4.71
CA MET A 96 -15.72 3.58 -5.41
C MET A 96 -16.13 4.70 -6.38
N LEU A 97 -15.86 5.97 -6.06
CA LEU A 97 -16.03 7.08 -7.00
C LEU A 97 -15.12 6.91 -8.21
N GLY A 98 -13.84 6.58 -7.98
CA GLY A 98 -12.88 6.24 -9.03
C GLY A 98 -13.35 5.07 -9.88
N ASP A 99 -13.78 3.98 -9.26
CA ASP A 99 -14.29 2.79 -9.93
C ASP A 99 -15.47 3.10 -10.87
N ARG A 100 -16.47 3.80 -10.36
CA ARG A 100 -17.64 4.24 -11.18
C ARG A 100 -17.24 5.15 -12.34
N SER A 101 -16.15 5.90 -12.21
CA SER A 101 -15.69 6.82 -13.25
C SER A 101 -14.99 6.12 -14.42
N LEU A 102 -14.55 4.87 -14.28
CA LEU A 102 -13.70 4.16 -15.24
C LEU A 102 -14.45 3.31 -16.28
N ASP A 103 -15.77 3.24 -16.25
CA ASP A 103 -16.59 2.50 -17.22
C ASP A 103 -16.11 1.04 -17.44
N GLY A 104 -15.66 0.35 -16.40
CA GLY A 104 -15.27 -1.05 -16.47
C GLY A 104 -13.92 -1.38 -15.87
N ASP A 105 -12.93 -1.74 -16.68
CA ASP A 105 -11.60 -2.11 -16.19
C ASP A 105 -10.65 -0.90 -16.18
N GLY A 106 -9.67 -0.95 -15.29
CA GLY A 106 -8.68 0.12 -15.15
C GLY A 106 -7.85 -0.02 -13.88
N VAL A 107 -7.22 1.08 -13.51
CA VAL A 107 -6.37 1.18 -12.34
C VAL A 107 -6.94 2.20 -11.36
N LEU A 108 -7.00 1.83 -10.09
CA LEU A 108 -7.32 2.71 -8.98
C LEU A 108 -6.05 3.01 -8.19
N LEU A 109 -5.72 4.28 -8.05
CA LEU A 109 -4.68 4.75 -7.15
C LEU A 109 -5.32 5.55 -6.02
N THR A 110 -4.83 5.41 -4.80
CA THR A 110 -5.24 6.27 -3.69
C THR A 110 -4.05 7.06 -3.16
N THR A 111 -4.31 8.32 -2.85
CA THR A 111 -3.39 9.21 -2.16
C THR A 111 -4.16 10.13 -1.21
N ASP A 112 -3.46 10.81 -0.30
CA ASP A 112 -4.08 11.72 0.65
C ASP A 112 -4.09 13.16 0.12
N ALA A 113 -4.99 13.99 0.64
CA ALA A 113 -5.13 15.38 0.20
C ALA A 113 -3.90 16.26 0.52
N ASP A 114 -3.09 15.85 1.51
CA ASP A 114 -1.84 16.51 1.89
C ASP A 114 -0.58 15.86 1.29
N SER A 115 -0.79 15.01 0.30
CA SER A 115 0.28 14.26 -0.37
C SER A 115 0.64 14.86 -1.72
N ILE A 116 1.91 14.81 -2.05
CA ILE A 116 2.50 15.36 -3.28
C ILE A 116 3.15 14.22 -4.06
N PRO A 117 2.47 13.64 -5.05
CA PRO A 117 3.04 12.61 -5.90
C PRO A 117 4.23 13.13 -6.72
N SER A 118 5.27 12.31 -6.89
CA SER A 118 6.37 12.57 -7.82
C SER A 118 5.88 12.62 -9.26
N ARG A 119 6.59 13.35 -10.13
CA ARG A 119 6.18 13.54 -11.53
C ARG A 119 5.95 12.25 -12.29
N ASP A 120 6.74 11.22 -12.03
CA ASP A 120 6.71 9.89 -12.65
C ASP A 120 5.84 8.87 -11.92
N TRP A 121 5.13 9.28 -10.87
CA TRP A 121 4.35 8.41 -10.00
C TRP A 121 3.37 7.50 -10.75
N LEU A 122 2.62 8.02 -11.73
CA LEU A 122 1.68 7.21 -12.52
C LEU A 122 2.41 6.12 -13.32
N GLN A 123 3.54 6.47 -13.93
CA GLN A 123 4.35 5.54 -14.72
C GLN A 123 4.92 4.43 -13.84
N ALA A 124 5.47 4.78 -12.68
CA ALA A 124 6.00 3.83 -11.71
C ALA A 124 4.91 2.88 -11.19
N MET A 125 3.74 3.41 -10.81
CA MET A 125 2.60 2.61 -10.36
C MET A 125 2.13 1.62 -11.43
N VAL A 126 1.96 2.09 -12.67
CA VAL A 126 1.53 1.23 -13.78
C VAL A 126 2.60 0.16 -14.08
N ALA A 127 3.88 0.51 -14.04
CA ALA A 127 4.97 -0.45 -14.21
C ALA A 127 4.96 -1.53 -13.11
N GLY A 128 4.74 -1.14 -11.86
CA GLY A 128 4.59 -2.07 -10.73
C GLY A 128 3.38 -3.01 -10.90
N LEU A 129 2.23 -2.47 -11.33
CA LEU A 129 0.99 -3.23 -11.56
C LEU A 129 1.05 -4.19 -12.76
N ARG A 130 2.09 -4.11 -13.60
CA ARG A 130 2.36 -5.15 -14.61
C ARG A 130 3.00 -6.41 -14.00
N GLN A 131 3.60 -6.30 -12.81
CA GLN A 131 4.32 -7.38 -12.13
C GLN A 131 3.54 -7.92 -10.92
N ALA A 132 2.61 -7.12 -10.37
CA ALA A 132 1.84 -7.45 -9.18
C ALA A 132 0.39 -6.96 -9.30
N ASP A 133 -0.46 -7.42 -8.37
CA ASP A 133 -1.88 -7.08 -8.33
C ASP A 133 -2.15 -5.84 -7.48
N VAL A 134 -1.27 -5.62 -6.49
CA VAL A 134 -1.27 -4.47 -5.57
C VAL A 134 0.14 -3.87 -5.53
N VAL A 135 0.25 -2.56 -5.67
CA VAL A 135 1.49 -1.82 -5.48
C VAL A 135 1.33 -0.89 -4.28
N ALA A 136 2.20 -1.05 -3.30
CA ALA A 136 2.40 -0.12 -2.21
C ALA A 136 3.65 0.71 -2.52
N GLY A 137 3.49 2.01 -2.71
CA GLY A 137 4.58 2.94 -2.98
C GLY A 137 5.18 3.51 -1.69
N LYS A 138 6.38 4.06 -1.82
CA LYS A 138 7.09 4.70 -0.72
C LYS A 138 6.45 6.05 -0.38
N VAL A 139 6.24 6.28 0.91
CA VAL A 139 5.85 7.57 1.44
C VAL A 139 7.08 8.23 2.05
N VAL A 140 7.38 9.43 1.59
CA VAL A 140 8.51 10.24 2.08
C VAL A 140 7.94 11.44 2.83
N ARG A 141 8.34 11.62 4.08
CA ARG A 141 7.93 12.79 4.86
C ARG A 141 8.65 14.04 4.37
N THR A 142 7.91 15.11 4.17
CA THR A 142 8.49 16.45 4.01
C THR A 142 8.83 16.96 5.41
N VAL A 143 10.09 16.77 5.83
CA VAL A 143 10.54 17.02 7.21
C VAL A 143 10.66 18.52 7.43
N THR A 144 9.86 19.06 8.35
CA THR A 144 10.00 20.43 8.85
C THR A 144 10.89 20.49 10.09
N GLN A 145 10.96 19.39 10.86
CA GLN A 145 11.83 19.23 12.01
C GLN A 145 12.39 17.81 12.04
N SER A 146 13.71 17.68 12.24
CA SER A 146 14.38 16.39 12.42
C SER A 146 13.80 15.66 13.64
N ASN A 147 13.51 14.36 13.49
CA ASN A 147 13.13 13.48 14.58
C ASN A 147 13.96 12.19 14.48
N PRO A 148 15.13 12.14 15.14
CA PRO A 148 16.06 11.01 15.06
C PRO A 148 15.42 9.68 15.49
N LEU A 149 14.47 9.71 16.42
CA LEU A 149 13.79 8.50 16.87
C LEU A 149 12.86 7.92 15.80
N LEU A 150 12.16 8.79 15.07
CA LEU A 150 11.34 8.37 13.96
C LEU A 150 12.19 7.85 12.79
N ASP A 151 13.32 8.48 12.51
CA ASP A 151 14.26 8.01 11.49
C ASP A 151 14.83 6.62 11.84
N ARG A 152 15.13 6.36 13.13
CA ARG A 152 15.51 5.02 13.63
C ARG A 152 14.37 4.01 13.47
N LEU A 153 13.14 4.40 13.80
CA LEU A 153 11.97 3.54 13.67
C LEU A 153 11.73 3.12 12.20
N GLU A 154 11.83 4.07 11.28
CA GLU A 154 11.72 3.79 9.85
C GLU A 154 12.86 2.90 9.36
N ALA A 155 14.09 3.17 9.77
CA ALA A 155 15.25 2.34 9.44
C ALA A 155 15.09 0.90 9.97
N TYR A 156 14.57 0.74 11.19
CA TYR A 156 14.27 -0.58 11.76
C TYR A 156 13.27 -1.36 10.89
N TYR A 157 12.15 -0.74 10.50
CA TYR A 157 11.14 -1.43 9.69
C TYR A 157 11.61 -1.69 8.26
N ASP A 158 12.43 -0.82 7.67
CA ASP A 158 13.05 -1.09 6.36
C ASP A 158 14.03 -2.27 6.45
N ALA A 159 14.84 -2.36 7.52
CA ALA A 159 15.72 -3.49 7.76
C ALA A 159 14.95 -4.79 8.03
N LEU A 160 13.85 -4.72 8.79
CA LEU A 160 12.97 -5.85 9.05
C LEU A 160 12.31 -6.35 7.75
N HIS A 161 11.91 -5.44 6.85
CA HIS A 161 11.40 -5.81 5.54
C HIS A 161 12.48 -6.43 4.64
N ALA A 162 13.70 -5.91 4.68
CA ALA A 162 14.84 -6.52 3.99
C ALA A 162 15.11 -7.95 4.48
N LEU A 163 15.04 -8.18 5.80
CA LEU A 163 15.11 -9.53 6.38
C LEU A 163 13.97 -10.41 5.85
N ARG A 164 12.73 -9.91 5.79
CA ARG A 164 11.60 -10.64 5.20
C ARG A 164 11.94 -11.11 3.80
N ARG A 165 12.45 -10.25 2.94
CA ARG A 165 12.78 -10.60 1.55
C ARG A 165 13.97 -11.55 1.43
N SER A 166 14.86 -11.59 2.42
CA SER A 166 15.93 -12.58 2.47
C SER A 166 15.44 -13.97 2.89
N LEU A 167 14.44 -14.04 3.76
CA LEU A 167 13.88 -15.29 4.30
C LEU A 167 12.72 -15.84 3.46
N ASP A 168 11.98 -14.95 2.80
CA ASP A 168 10.81 -15.22 1.98
C ASP A 168 10.91 -14.41 0.67
N PRO A 169 11.80 -14.79 -0.26
CA PRO A 169 11.99 -14.07 -1.51
C PRO A 169 10.78 -14.23 -2.42
N VAL A 170 10.41 -13.14 -3.11
CA VAL A 170 9.38 -13.13 -4.16
C VAL A 170 9.89 -12.34 -5.36
N ASP A 171 9.56 -12.79 -6.58
CA ASP A 171 10.11 -12.23 -7.81
C ASP A 171 9.49 -10.86 -8.16
N TRP A 172 8.28 -10.59 -7.68
CA TRP A 172 7.55 -9.35 -7.96
C TRP A 172 7.85 -8.20 -7.00
N GLU A 173 8.72 -8.37 -6.00
CA GLU A 173 9.07 -7.27 -5.08
C GLU A 173 9.82 -6.14 -5.79
N GLY A 174 9.62 -4.90 -5.32
CA GLY A 174 10.33 -3.73 -5.82
C GLY A 174 11.84 -3.79 -5.57
N LYS A 175 12.59 -3.14 -6.45
CA LYS A 175 14.05 -3.01 -6.30
C LYS A 175 14.45 -1.57 -6.63
N PRO A 176 14.61 -0.70 -5.60
CA PRO A 176 14.54 -0.98 -4.14
C PRO A 176 13.12 -1.18 -3.61
N ALA A 177 13.01 -1.88 -2.46
CA ALA A 177 11.78 -2.06 -1.70
C ALA A 177 11.77 -1.19 -0.44
N HIS A 178 10.65 -1.20 0.29
CA HIS A 178 10.45 -0.51 1.57
C HIS A 178 9.39 -1.25 2.40
N HIS A 179 9.18 -0.86 3.67
CA HIS A 179 8.21 -1.51 4.56
C HIS A 179 6.77 -0.97 4.47
N TYR A 180 6.56 0.20 3.89
CA TYR A 180 5.27 0.89 3.94
C TYR A 180 4.12 0.10 3.30
N ALA A 181 2.94 0.23 3.93
CA ALA A 181 1.63 -0.04 3.36
C ALA A 181 0.74 1.14 3.81
N SER A 182 0.67 2.19 3.02
CA SER A 182 -0.03 3.43 3.38
C SER A 182 -1.09 3.80 2.35
N GLY A 183 -2.27 4.13 2.83
CA GLY A 183 -3.36 4.63 2.00
C GLY A 183 -3.00 5.90 1.22
N ALA A 184 -1.95 6.61 1.63
CA ALA A 184 -1.40 7.73 0.87
C ALA A 184 -0.72 7.31 -0.44
N ASN A 185 -0.41 6.00 -0.65
CA ASN A 185 0.33 5.55 -1.81
C ASN A 185 0.08 4.07 -2.14
N LEU A 186 -1.15 3.73 -2.55
CA LEU A 186 -1.52 2.38 -2.98
C LEU A 186 -2.13 2.40 -4.39
N GLY A 187 -1.85 1.35 -5.15
CA GLY A 187 -2.42 1.12 -6.47
C GLY A 187 -2.92 -0.31 -6.65
N LEU A 188 -4.11 -0.47 -7.26
CA LEU A 188 -4.72 -1.75 -7.55
C LEU A 188 -5.44 -1.71 -8.91
N ARG A 189 -5.63 -2.89 -9.53
CA ARG A 189 -6.61 -3.00 -10.61
C ARG A 189 -8.03 -2.94 -10.04
N VAL A 190 -8.96 -2.40 -10.80
CA VAL A 190 -10.39 -2.37 -10.45
C VAL A 190 -10.88 -3.76 -10.03
N ALA A 191 -10.58 -4.80 -10.83
CA ALA A 191 -11.00 -6.17 -10.55
C ALA A 191 -10.46 -6.68 -9.20
N SER A 192 -9.19 -6.42 -8.88
CA SER A 192 -8.57 -6.79 -7.59
C SER A 192 -9.23 -6.05 -6.42
N TYR A 193 -9.50 -4.75 -6.56
CA TYR A 193 -10.17 -3.96 -5.52
C TYR A 193 -11.58 -4.48 -5.21
N ARG A 194 -12.36 -4.76 -6.27
CA ARG A 194 -13.70 -5.33 -6.15
C ARG A 194 -13.70 -6.72 -5.50
N SER A 195 -12.77 -7.60 -5.89
CA SER A 195 -12.67 -8.96 -5.33
C SER A 195 -12.34 -8.98 -3.83
N LEU A 196 -11.64 -7.96 -3.33
CA LEU A 196 -11.31 -7.77 -1.91
C LEU A 196 -12.48 -7.17 -1.10
N GLY A 197 -13.52 -6.65 -1.74
CA GLY A 197 -14.59 -5.89 -1.09
C GLY A 197 -14.16 -4.48 -0.65
N GLY A 198 -12.95 -4.05 -1.04
CA GLY A 198 -12.41 -2.72 -0.80
C GLY A 198 -11.90 -2.47 0.63
N PHE A 199 -11.66 -1.20 0.96
CA PHE A 199 -11.22 -0.81 2.31
C PHE A 199 -12.29 -1.10 3.36
N GLN A 200 -11.88 -1.70 4.46
CA GLN A 200 -12.74 -1.91 5.62
C GLN A 200 -13.02 -0.56 6.35
N PRO A 201 -14.20 -0.38 6.98
CA PRO A 201 -14.57 0.84 7.67
C PRO A 201 -13.85 0.97 9.03
N LEU A 202 -12.52 0.93 9.00
CA LEU A 202 -11.67 1.11 10.17
C LEU A 202 -11.33 2.59 10.35
N ALA A 203 -11.24 3.02 11.61
CA ALA A 203 -10.82 4.38 11.92
C ALA A 203 -9.35 4.64 11.59
N ASN A 204 -8.52 3.57 11.61
CA ASN A 204 -7.10 3.57 11.23
C ASN A 204 -6.67 2.14 10.87
N GLY A 205 -5.52 2.00 10.15
CA GLY A 205 -4.96 0.71 9.75
C GLY A 205 -5.73 0.00 8.63
N GLU A 206 -6.64 0.70 7.97
CA GLU A 206 -7.42 0.20 6.83
C GLU A 206 -6.55 -0.18 5.65
N ASP A 207 -5.43 0.51 5.49
CA ASP A 207 -4.43 0.32 4.44
C ASP A 207 -3.61 -0.97 4.65
N GLY A 208 -3.05 -1.16 5.84
CA GLY A 208 -2.38 -2.39 6.22
C GLY A 208 -3.33 -3.59 6.12
N ARG A 209 -4.58 -3.43 6.55
CA ARG A 209 -5.61 -4.46 6.46
C ARG A 209 -5.92 -4.84 5.01
N LEU A 210 -6.08 -3.87 4.10
CA LEU A 210 -6.31 -4.15 2.68
C LEU A 210 -5.15 -4.93 2.06
N VAL A 211 -3.90 -4.56 2.38
CA VAL A 211 -2.70 -5.25 1.90
C VAL A 211 -2.61 -6.69 2.44
N ASP A 212 -2.96 -6.91 3.70
CA ASP A 212 -3.01 -8.26 4.30
C ASP A 212 -4.13 -9.10 3.68
N ASP A 213 -5.32 -8.54 3.48
CA ASP A 213 -6.43 -9.21 2.84
C ASP A 213 -6.09 -9.58 1.38
N ALA A 214 -5.37 -8.71 0.66
CA ALA A 214 -4.87 -9.01 -0.68
C ALA A 214 -3.92 -10.23 -0.68
N ALA A 215 -2.94 -10.26 0.21
CA ALA A 215 -2.03 -11.39 0.33
C ALA A 215 -2.77 -12.69 0.72
N ARG A 216 -3.74 -12.64 1.64
CA ARG A 216 -4.59 -13.77 2.02
C ARG A 216 -5.46 -14.29 0.88
N ALA A 217 -5.93 -13.38 0.01
CA ALA A 217 -6.66 -13.73 -1.20
C ALA A 217 -5.76 -14.29 -2.31
N GLY A 218 -4.45 -14.29 -2.11
CA GLY A 218 -3.48 -14.79 -3.09
C GLY A 218 -3.03 -13.75 -4.12
N LEU A 219 -3.33 -12.47 -3.90
CA LEU A 219 -2.84 -11.39 -4.74
C LEU A 219 -1.37 -11.08 -4.45
N ARG A 220 -0.63 -10.75 -5.49
CA ARG A 220 0.77 -10.34 -5.40
C ARG A 220 0.86 -8.90 -4.92
N VAL A 221 1.44 -8.71 -3.74
CA VAL A 221 1.70 -7.38 -3.19
C VAL A 221 3.16 -7.01 -3.44
N ARG A 222 3.39 -5.90 -4.14
CA ARG A 222 4.70 -5.32 -4.43
C ARG A 222 4.90 -4.05 -3.62
N ARG A 223 6.00 -3.96 -2.89
CA ARG A 223 6.45 -2.72 -2.26
C ARG A 223 7.54 -2.11 -3.12
N ASP A 224 7.25 -0.96 -3.74
CA ASP A 224 8.13 -0.35 -4.75
C ASP A 224 8.56 1.05 -4.35
N ALA A 225 9.82 1.21 -4.01
CA ALA A 225 10.37 2.50 -3.61
C ALA A 225 10.57 3.49 -4.77
N THR A 226 10.30 3.09 -6.02
CA THR A 226 10.27 4.01 -7.16
C THR A 226 8.94 4.75 -7.28
N CYS A 227 7.86 4.22 -6.67
CA CYS A 227 6.56 4.88 -6.58
C CYS A 227 6.57 5.83 -5.38
N VAL A 228 6.90 7.10 -5.57
CA VAL A 228 7.13 8.04 -4.47
C VAL A 228 5.99 9.05 -4.33
N VAL A 229 5.54 9.22 -3.09
CA VAL A 229 4.65 10.30 -2.66
C VAL A 229 5.29 11.01 -1.47
N HIS A 230 5.36 12.33 -1.52
CA HIS A 230 5.77 13.15 -0.39
C HIS A 230 4.54 13.55 0.43
N THR A 231 4.59 13.40 1.75
CA THR A 231 3.49 13.77 2.64
C THR A 231 3.94 14.74 3.72
N SER A 232 2.98 15.50 4.24
CA SER A 232 3.21 16.44 5.32
C SER A 232 3.53 15.72 6.63
N ASP A 233 4.47 16.25 7.41
CA ASP A 233 4.79 15.82 8.78
C ASP A 233 3.90 16.49 9.84
N ARG A 234 2.68 16.88 9.49
CA ARG A 234 1.74 17.52 10.40
C ARG A 234 1.53 16.70 11.68
N ARG A 235 1.66 17.36 12.85
CA ARG A 235 1.36 16.76 14.15
C ARG A 235 -0.12 16.83 14.54
N LEU A 236 -0.91 17.63 13.82
CA LEU A 236 -2.37 17.73 13.97
C LEU A 236 -3.04 16.94 12.84
N GLY A 237 -3.19 15.63 13.04
CA GLY A 237 -3.93 14.75 12.14
C GLY A 237 -5.37 14.57 12.59
N ARG A 238 -6.27 14.27 11.66
CA ARG A 238 -7.71 14.06 11.91
C ARG A 238 -8.04 12.64 12.37
N VAL A 239 -7.06 11.73 12.26
CA VAL A 239 -7.15 10.34 12.72
C VAL A 239 -6.29 10.17 13.97
N ALA A 240 -6.88 9.68 15.06
CA ALA A 240 -6.23 9.60 16.37
C ALA A 240 -4.94 8.78 16.40
N HIS A 241 -4.83 7.74 15.58
CA HIS A 241 -3.70 6.80 15.51
C HIS A 241 -3.02 6.74 14.13
N GLY A 242 -3.20 7.75 13.27
CA GLY A 242 -2.44 7.90 12.03
C GLY A 242 -1.01 8.43 12.29
N LEU A 243 -0.25 8.75 11.21
CA LEU A 243 1.12 9.27 11.29
C LEU A 243 1.26 10.41 12.31
N ALA A 244 0.35 11.38 12.29
CA ALA A 244 0.33 12.47 13.26
C ALA A 244 0.14 11.98 14.71
N GLY A 245 -0.62 10.90 14.93
CA GLY A 245 -0.76 10.24 16.24
C GLY A 245 0.54 9.59 16.68
N THR A 246 1.21 8.87 15.79
CA THR A 246 2.52 8.29 16.04
C THR A 246 3.54 9.37 16.38
N LEU A 247 3.60 10.45 15.62
CA LEU A 247 4.50 11.59 15.89
C LEU A 247 4.26 12.19 17.28
N ARG A 248 3.00 12.39 17.70
CA ARG A 248 2.67 12.89 19.05
C ARG A 248 3.05 11.90 20.16
N THR A 249 2.91 10.59 19.92
CA THR A 249 3.33 9.56 20.86
C THR A 249 4.85 9.59 21.02
N LEU A 250 5.59 9.72 19.92
CA LEU A 250 7.04 9.88 19.92
C LEU A 250 7.50 11.13 20.69
N ASP A 251 6.80 12.25 20.47
CA ASP A 251 7.09 13.51 21.16
C ASP A 251 6.83 13.42 22.70
N ARG A 252 5.88 12.56 23.14
CA ARG A 252 5.49 12.40 24.54
C ARG A 252 6.30 11.33 25.26
N ASP A 253 6.43 10.14 24.65
CA ASP A 253 6.92 8.94 25.33
C ASP A 253 8.43 8.72 25.11
N GLY A 254 9.09 9.53 24.27
CA GLY A 254 10.52 9.52 24.05
C GLY A 254 11.03 8.16 23.54
N GLU A 255 12.10 7.63 24.15
CA GLU A 255 12.75 6.38 23.70
C GLU A 255 11.97 5.10 24.01
N ALA A 256 10.85 5.16 24.73
CA ALA A 256 10.06 4.00 25.14
C ALA A 256 9.09 3.53 24.04
N ILE A 257 9.60 3.32 22.81
CA ILE A 257 8.79 2.81 21.71
C ILE A 257 8.96 1.31 21.59
N ASP A 258 7.85 0.60 21.70
CA ASP A 258 7.79 -0.82 21.43
C ASP A 258 7.50 -1.08 19.96
N VAL A 259 8.25 -2.01 19.38
CA VAL A 259 8.10 -2.50 18.00
C VAL A 259 7.89 -4.02 17.98
N ALA A 260 7.53 -4.58 16.83
CA ALA A 260 7.44 -6.02 16.68
C ALA A 260 8.80 -6.68 16.96
N ASP A 261 8.81 -7.77 17.74
CA ASP A 261 10.01 -8.55 18.00
C ASP A 261 10.56 -9.15 16.68
N PRO A 262 11.81 -8.88 16.30
CA PRO A 262 12.34 -9.33 15.02
C PRO A 262 12.54 -10.86 14.97
N ARG A 263 12.63 -11.54 16.11
CA ARG A 263 12.71 -13.02 16.16
C ARG A 263 11.37 -13.64 15.78
N ASP A 264 10.29 -13.10 16.31
CA ASP A 264 8.93 -13.54 15.96
C ASP A 264 8.62 -13.26 14.49
N ALA A 265 9.01 -12.08 14.00
CA ALA A 265 8.90 -11.73 12.59
C ALA A 265 9.72 -12.68 11.71
N ALA A 266 10.96 -12.97 12.08
CA ALA A 266 11.81 -13.90 11.34
C ALA A 266 11.24 -15.32 11.31
N TRP A 267 10.65 -15.80 12.41
CA TRP A 267 9.95 -17.08 12.44
C TRP A 267 8.82 -17.11 11.40
N GLN A 268 7.97 -16.11 11.39
CA GLN A 268 6.86 -16.00 10.45
C GLN A 268 7.36 -15.93 8.99
N TYR A 269 8.39 -15.12 8.72
CA TYR A 269 8.92 -14.97 7.36
C TYR A 269 9.57 -16.26 6.84
N ARG A 270 10.32 -16.99 7.66
CA ARG A 270 10.83 -18.33 7.31
C ARG A 270 9.67 -19.30 7.02
N GLY A 271 8.66 -19.29 7.88
CA GLY A 271 7.45 -20.09 7.69
C GLY A 271 6.77 -19.82 6.35
N HIS A 272 6.60 -18.53 5.98
CA HIS A 272 6.05 -18.15 4.67
C HIS A 272 6.91 -18.66 3.51
N GLY A 273 8.23 -18.52 3.57
CA GLY A 273 9.14 -19.03 2.54
C GLY A 273 9.06 -20.55 2.39
N VAL A 274 9.07 -21.27 3.51
CA VAL A 274 8.90 -22.74 3.51
C VAL A 274 7.53 -23.14 2.97
N ALA A 275 6.46 -22.43 3.36
CA ALA A 275 5.11 -22.73 2.90
C ALA A 275 4.96 -22.54 1.37
N ARG A 276 5.54 -21.48 0.79
CA ARG A 276 5.53 -21.28 -0.67
C ARG A 276 6.25 -22.41 -1.40
N LEU A 277 7.41 -22.81 -0.90
CA LEU A 277 8.17 -23.93 -1.48
C LEU A 277 7.43 -25.27 -1.36
N ALA A 278 6.81 -25.51 -0.20
CA ALA A 278 6.01 -26.71 0.04
C ALA A 278 4.82 -26.80 -0.92
N PHE A 279 4.11 -25.68 -1.11
CA PHE A 279 3.00 -25.59 -2.06
C PHE A 279 3.47 -25.85 -3.51
N ALA A 280 4.55 -25.22 -3.94
CA ALA A 280 5.10 -25.36 -5.29
C ALA A 280 5.57 -26.78 -5.59
N LYS A 281 6.10 -27.50 -4.58
CA LYS A 281 6.60 -28.88 -4.72
C LYS A 281 5.57 -29.95 -4.38
N ALA A 282 4.41 -29.57 -3.85
CA ALA A 282 3.41 -30.46 -3.25
C ALA A 282 4.01 -31.39 -2.16
N ASP A 283 5.04 -30.91 -1.44
CA ASP A 283 5.73 -31.62 -0.36
C ASP A 283 5.58 -30.82 0.96
N PHE A 284 4.81 -31.32 1.88
CA PHE A 284 4.43 -30.63 3.11
C PHE A 284 5.14 -31.15 4.38
N ALA A 285 6.01 -32.15 4.28
CA ALA A 285 6.60 -32.80 5.45
C ALA A 285 7.40 -31.82 6.33
N SER A 286 8.30 -31.04 5.74
CA SER A 286 9.09 -30.03 6.48
C SER A 286 8.23 -28.90 7.03
N LEU A 287 7.21 -28.48 6.29
CA LEU A 287 6.29 -27.44 6.74
C LEU A 287 5.46 -27.92 7.93
N ALA A 288 4.95 -29.16 7.89
CA ALA A 288 4.15 -29.75 8.96
C ALA A 288 4.87 -29.69 10.32
N VAL A 289 6.17 -29.99 10.34
CA VAL A 289 7.02 -29.87 11.53
C VAL A 289 7.19 -28.40 11.96
N ALA A 290 7.44 -27.49 10.99
CA ALA A 290 7.74 -26.10 11.28
C ALA A 290 6.55 -25.30 11.84
N VAL A 291 5.32 -25.67 11.45
CA VAL A 291 4.09 -24.98 11.87
C VAL A 291 3.21 -25.82 12.82
N GLU A 292 3.70 -26.99 13.24
CA GLU A 292 3.00 -27.93 14.15
C GLU A 292 1.59 -28.33 13.66
N LEU A 293 1.46 -28.54 12.34
CA LEU A 293 0.23 -28.99 11.69
C LEU A 293 0.42 -30.39 11.07
N THR A 294 -0.68 -31.13 10.88
CA THR A 294 -0.61 -32.41 10.16
C THR A 294 -0.48 -32.22 8.65
N ILE A 295 0.15 -33.18 7.98
CA ILE A 295 0.25 -33.17 6.50
C ILE A 295 -1.14 -33.14 5.86
N ASP A 296 -2.09 -33.95 6.37
CA ASP A 296 -3.45 -34.00 5.85
C ASP A 296 -4.17 -32.66 5.94
N HIS A 297 -3.96 -31.91 7.04
CA HIS A 297 -4.49 -30.56 7.19
C HIS A 297 -3.88 -29.62 6.14
N LEU A 298 -2.56 -29.65 5.98
CA LEU A 298 -1.87 -28.80 4.99
C LEU A 298 -2.30 -29.12 3.55
N VAL A 299 -2.49 -30.40 3.21
CA VAL A 299 -3.03 -30.83 1.91
C VAL A 299 -4.44 -30.29 1.70
N GLY A 300 -5.29 -30.35 2.75
CA GLY A 300 -6.65 -29.80 2.70
C GLY A 300 -6.62 -28.29 2.43
N VAL A 301 -5.85 -27.53 3.21
CA VAL A 301 -5.72 -26.08 3.02
C VAL A 301 -5.13 -25.73 1.64
N ALA A 302 -4.13 -26.48 1.16
CA ALA A 302 -3.51 -26.23 -0.16
C ALA A 302 -4.52 -26.40 -1.30
N ARG A 303 -5.44 -27.37 -1.18
CA ARG A 303 -6.52 -27.59 -2.17
C ARG A 303 -7.47 -26.41 -2.27
N ASP A 304 -7.70 -25.71 -1.14
CA ASP A 304 -8.62 -24.57 -1.04
C ASP A 304 -7.94 -23.22 -1.35
N CYS A 305 -6.64 -23.21 -1.59
CA CYS A 305 -5.88 -22.00 -1.89
C CYS A 305 -5.65 -21.84 -3.39
N PRO A 306 -5.87 -20.63 -3.95
CA PRO A 306 -5.64 -20.38 -5.37
C PRO A 306 -4.15 -20.44 -5.77
N ASN A 307 -3.24 -20.21 -4.82
CA ASN A 307 -1.80 -20.19 -5.06
C ASN A 307 -0.99 -20.22 -3.75
N ALA A 308 0.34 -20.22 -3.90
CA ALA A 308 1.29 -20.26 -2.79
C ALA A 308 1.18 -19.04 -1.85
N GLU A 309 0.78 -17.85 -2.36
CA GLU A 309 0.57 -16.64 -1.55
C GLU A 309 -0.52 -16.87 -0.52
N SER A 310 -1.71 -17.23 -0.99
CA SER A 310 -2.86 -17.51 -0.13
C SER A 310 -2.55 -18.65 0.85
N PHE A 311 -1.90 -19.71 0.37
CA PHE A 311 -1.51 -20.83 1.20
C PHE A 311 -0.59 -20.42 2.35
N ALA A 312 0.50 -19.72 2.06
CA ALA A 312 1.45 -19.27 3.08
C ALA A 312 0.78 -18.39 4.14
N MET A 313 -0.07 -17.44 3.71
CA MET A 313 -0.81 -16.55 4.63
C MET A 313 -1.84 -17.28 5.48
N ARG A 314 -2.36 -18.44 5.04
CA ARG A 314 -3.34 -19.23 5.81
C ARG A 314 -2.68 -20.17 6.81
N VAL A 315 -1.56 -20.79 6.44
CA VAL A 315 -0.93 -21.82 7.31
C VAL A 315 0.09 -21.24 8.28
N VAL A 316 0.61 -20.02 8.02
CA VAL A 316 1.57 -19.34 8.90
C VAL A 316 1.05 -17.94 9.27
N PRO A 317 -0.02 -17.81 10.06
CA PRO A 317 -0.64 -16.50 10.33
C PRO A 317 0.21 -15.62 11.27
N THR A 318 0.56 -16.15 12.44
CA THR A 318 1.34 -15.47 13.50
C THR A 318 2.21 -16.48 14.25
N PRO A 319 3.29 -16.05 14.93
CA PRO A 319 4.08 -16.91 15.79
C PRO A 319 3.25 -17.53 16.92
N PRO A 320 3.61 -18.73 17.40
CA PRO A 320 3.04 -19.29 18.63
C PRO A 320 3.18 -18.30 19.80
N GLY A 321 2.07 -18.05 20.50
CA GLY A 321 2.05 -17.04 21.58
C GLY A 321 1.84 -15.59 21.12
N GLY A 322 1.66 -15.33 19.82
CA GLY A 322 1.45 -14.02 19.24
C GLY A 322 2.74 -13.27 18.92
N MET A 323 2.61 -12.13 18.26
CA MET A 323 3.73 -11.25 17.96
C MET A 323 4.09 -10.43 19.21
N ARG A 324 5.21 -10.71 19.83
CA ARG A 324 5.71 -9.93 20.98
C ARG A 324 6.11 -8.53 20.55
N ARG A 325 6.11 -7.63 21.52
CA ARG A 325 6.62 -6.28 21.35
C ARG A 325 7.79 -6.06 22.29
N VAL A 326 8.84 -5.43 21.79
CA VAL A 326 10.08 -5.11 22.53
C VAL A 326 10.48 -3.67 22.24
N SER A 327 11.25 -3.06 23.13
CA SER A 327 11.75 -1.69 22.89
C SER A 327 12.58 -1.63 21.61
N LEU A 328 12.54 -0.49 20.92
CA LEU A 328 13.25 -0.28 19.64
C LEU A 328 14.75 -0.62 19.77
N GLY A 329 15.40 -0.20 20.86
CA GLY A 329 16.83 -0.49 21.07
C GLY A 329 17.14 -1.98 21.20
N ILE A 330 16.29 -2.75 21.87
CA ILE A 330 16.41 -4.23 21.93
C ILE A 330 16.18 -4.82 20.54
N ALA A 331 15.15 -4.37 19.86
CA ALA A 331 14.79 -4.86 18.52
C ALA A 331 15.91 -4.65 17.50
N GLU A 332 16.58 -3.49 17.51
CA GLU A 332 17.71 -3.18 16.62
C GLU A 332 18.88 -4.16 16.83
N VAL A 333 19.25 -4.42 18.09
CA VAL A 333 20.32 -5.37 18.43
C VAL A 333 19.96 -6.80 18.01
N GLU A 334 18.74 -7.23 18.29
CA GLU A 334 18.28 -8.57 17.95
C GLU A 334 18.15 -8.77 16.44
N LEU A 335 17.67 -7.75 15.72
CA LEU A 335 17.58 -7.79 14.25
C LEU A 335 18.97 -7.95 13.62
N ALA A 336 19.97 -7.23 14.10
CA ALA A 336 21.34 -7.32 13.63
C ALA A 336 21.97 -8.71 13.88
N ALA A 337 21.51 -9.44 14.89
CA ALA A 337 21.98 -10.78 15.22
C ALA A 337 21.30 -11.90 14.41
N ILE A 338 20.20 -11.62 13.71
CA ILE A 338 19.49 -12.62 12.90
C ILE A 338 20.24 -12.82 11.58
N PRO A 339 20.71 -14.05 11.28
CA PRO A 339 21.39 -14.29 10.02
C PRO A 339 20.43 -14.11 8.82
N ALA A 340 20.87 -13.34 7.83
CA ALA A 340 20.18 -13.24 6.56
C ALA A 340 20.07 -14.63 5.94
N GLY A 341 18.91 -14.96 5.37
CA GLY A 341 18.69 -16.23 4.71
C GLY A 341 19.71 -16.42 3.57
N ARG A 342 20.39 -17.56 3.53
CA ARG A 342 21.17 -17.93 2.33
C ARG A 342 20.16 -18.14 1.21
N ARG A 343 20.36 -17.48 0.06
CA ARG A 343 19.64 -17.85 -1.16
C ARG A 343 19.94 -19.33 -1.38
N ALA A 344 18.90 -20.16 -1.40
CA ALA A 344 19.02 -21.50 -1.95
C ALA A 344 19.46 -21.34 -3.41
N ALA A 345 20.64 -21.87 -3.73
CA ALA A 345 21.20 -21.86 -5.06
C ALA A 345 20.37 -22.74 -5.99
#